data_d5c126084703ec14d29c4a08c02bdfd1
#
_entry.id   d5c126084703ec14d29c4a08c02bdfd1
#
_cell.length_a   1.000
_cell.length_b   1.000
_cell.length_c   1.000
_cell.angle_alpha   90.00
_cell.angle_beta   90.00
_cell.angle_gamma   90.00
#
_symmetry.space_group_name_H-M   'P 1'
#
loop_
_entity.id
_entity.type
_entity.pdbx_description
1 polymer ?
#
loop_
_entity_poly.entity_id
_entity_poly.type
_entity_poly.pdbx_seq_one_letter_code
_entity_poly.pdbx_strand_id
1 'polypeptide(L)'
;MDSKILYEKDGMIFTKIDDKKYNLSFSMENKNILIANIIDFSLFKLIYELNGDIYESVNLTKINENEAITVLVMKHLFEDLGLPQKYSYLHMTKIVCDNQIIFRSKSIQTERPPGVPDNAQLMAMKENIGTCTIVTPHKINFSFTVLFEDYVEIPVFAEKMVGILLNKIFKRVKQFIENFRI
;
A
#
# COMPACT_ATOMS: atom_id res chain seq x y z
N MET A 1 -14.96 -14.63 -12.51
CA MET A 1 -14.60 -13.50 -13.42
C MET A 1 -13.12 -13.60 -13.70
N ASP A 2 -12.72 -13.42 -14.97
CA ASP A 2 -11.29 -13.46 -15.30
C ASP A 2 -10.62 -12.19 -14.81
N SER A 3 -9.52 -12.33 -14.08
CA SER A 3 -8.71 -11.22 -13.62
C SER A 3 -8.13 -10.46 -14.81
N LYS A 4 -8.11 -9.11 -14.75
CA LYS A 4 -7.63 -8.24 -15.83
C LYS A 4 -6.38 -7.49 -15.40
N ILE A 5 -5.29 -7.65 -16.14
CA ILE A 5 -4.08 -6.81 -15.95
C ILE A 5 -4.42 -5.39 -16.42
N LEU A 6 -4.30 -4.42 -15.52
CA LEU A 6 -4.51 -3.00 -15.78
C LEU A 6 -3.20 -2.27 -16.11
N TYR A 7 -2.11 -2.72 -15.50
CA TYR A 7 -0.79 -2.12 -15.63
C TYR A 7 0.30 -3.13 -15.30
N GLU A 8 1.35 -3.16 -16.13
CA GLU A 8 2.53 -3.99 -15.92
C GLU A 8 3.77 -3.19 -16.32
N LYS A 9 4.73 -3.07 -15.40
CA LYS A 9 6.01 -2.40 -15.64
C LYS A 9 7.00 -2.72 -14.53
N ASP A 10 8.29 -2.77 -14.87
CA ASP A 10 9.41 -2.95 -13.93
C ASP A 10 9.29 -4.22 -13.05
N GLY A 11 8.65 -5.28 -13.58
CA GLY A 11 8.39 -6.51 -12.84
C GLY A 11 7.28 -6.39 -11.80
N MET A 12 6.47 -5.34 -11.86
CA MET A 12 5.27 -5.16 -11.05
C MET A 12 4.03 -5.34 -11.91
N ILE A 13 3.06 -6.07 -11.39
CA ILE A 13 1.80 -6.36 -12.07
C ILE A 13 0.66 -5.86 -11.21
N PHE A 14 -0.15 -4.96 -11.78
CA PHE A 14 -1.38 -4.46 -11.16
C PHE A 14 -2.59 -5.03 -11.89
N THR A 15 -3.43 -5.73 -11.15
CA THR A 15 -4.53 -6.52 -11.69
C THR A 15 -5.85 -6.13 -11.02
N LYS A 16 -6.90 -6.00 -11.80
CA LYS A 16 -8.28 -6.00 -11.30
C LYS A 16 -8.73 -7.45 -11.17
N ILE A 17 -9.04 -7.88 -9.94
CA ILE A 17 -9.52 -9.23 -9.65
C ILE A 17 -11.04 -9.29 -9.76
N ASP A 18 -11.70 -8.25 -9.23
CA ASP A 18 -13.14 -8.09 -9.23
C ASP A 18 -13.48 -6.60 -9.19
N ASP A 19 -14.76 -6.24 -9.20
CA ASP A 19 -15.23 -4.86 -9.41
C ASP A 19 -14.66 -3.84 -8.43
N LYS A 20 -14.40 -4.21 -7.20
CA LYS A 20 -13.81 -3.34 -6.17
C LYS A 20 -12.49 -3.91 -5.63
N LYS A 21 -11.97 -4.97 -6.26
CA LYS A 21 -10.81 -5.72 -5.76
C LYS A 21 -9.65 -5.68 -6.73
N TYR A 22 -8.52 -5.20 -6.22
CA TYR A 22 -7.28 -5.03 -6.99
C TYR A 22 -6.12 -5.70 -6.28
N ASN A 23 -5.13 -6.11 -7.07
CA ASN A 23 -3.89 -6.68 -6.55
C ASN A 23 -2.68 -6.05 -7.24
N LEU A 24 -1.65 -5.76 -6.47
CA LEU A 24 -0.31 -5.45 -6.95
C LEU A 24 0.64 -6.57 -6.50
N SER A 25 1.46 -7.07 -7.39
CA SER A 25 2.45 -8.11 -7.06
C SER A 25 3.81 -7.83 -7.69
N PHE A 26 4.87 -8.16 -6.97
CA PHE A 26 6.27 -8.09 -7.44
C PHE A 26 7.21 -8.87 -6.52
N SER A 27 8.45 -9.06 -6.98
CA SER A 27 9.52 -9.68 -6.17
C SER A 27 10.60 -8.65 -5.83
N MET A 28 11.25 -8.83 -4.69
CA MET A 28 12.45 -8.07 -4.28
C MET A 28 13.55 -9.03 -3.84
N GLU A 29 14.79 -8.72 -4.20
CA GLU A 29 15.97 -9.50 -3.82
C GLU A 29 17.15 -8.58 -3.48
N ASN A 30 17.83 -8.84 -2.36
CA ASN A 30 19.10 -8.21 -2.02
C ASN A 30 20.00 -9.19 -1.27
N LYS A 31 21.11 -9.57 -1.91
CA LYS A 31 22.04 -10.57 -1.37
C LYS A 31 22.84 -10.08 -0.15
N ASN A 32 22.85 -8.76 0.10
CA ASN A 32 23.63 -8.15 1.19
C ASN A 32 22.86 -8.04 2.50
N ILE A 33 21.53 -8.17 2.48
CA ILE A 33 20.68 -8.03 3.66
C ILE A 33 19.71 -9.20 3.79
N LEU A 34 19.32 -9.51 5.02
CA LEU A 34 18.24 -10.45 5.29
C LEU A 34 16.90 -9.69 5.21
N ILE A 35 16.29 -9.67 4.01
CA ILE A 35 15.07 -8.89 3.75
C ILE A 35 13.96 -9.28 4.74
N ALA A 36 13.83 -10.57 5.08
CA ALA A 36 12.83 -11.05 6.02
C ALA A 36 12.87 -10.34 7.39
N ASN A 37 14.07 -9.90 7.83
CA ASN A 37 14.25 -9.27 9.14
C ASN A 37 13.80 -7.79 9.19
N ILE A 38 13.61 -7.16 8.03
CA ILE A 38 13.20 -5.75 7.95
C ILE A 38 11.70 -5.59 7.65
N ILE A 39 10.96 -6.69 7.49
CA ILE A 39 9.53 -6.68 7.19
C ILE A 39 8.73 -6.49 8.49
N ASP A 40 8.51 -5.23 8.84
CA ASP A 40 7.67 -4.82 9.97
C ASP A 40 6.94 -3.49 9.69
N PHE A 41 6.34 -2.87 10.70
CA PHE A 41 5.69 -1.57 10.54
C PHE A 41 6.66 -0.43 10.17
N SER A 42 7.98 -0.56 10.43
CA SER A 42 8.98 0.43 10.02
C SER A 42 9.13 0.48 8.50
N LEU A 43 8.86 -0.62 7.80
CA LEU A 43 8.83 -0.64 6.34
C LEU A 43 7.76 0.31 5.78
N PHE A 44 6.59 0.39 6.43
CA PHE A 44 5.55 1.34 6.01
C PHE A 44 6.01 2.79 6.17
N LYS A 45 6.71 3.10 7.25
CA LYS A 45 7.30 4.43 7.43
C LYS A 45 8.27 4.76 6.30
N LEU A 46 9.14 3.81 5.93
CA LEU A 46 10.06 3.96 4.79
C LEU A 46 9.30 4.17 3.47
N ILE A 47 8.21 3.43 3.22
CA ILE A 47 7.37 3.61 2.03
C ILE A 47 6.91 5.05 1.92
N TYR A 48 6.50 5.66 3.02
CA TYR A 48 6.01 7.03 3.04
C TYR A 48 7.12 8.07 2.87
N GLU A 49 8.25 7.88 3.57
CA GLU A 49 9.41 8.77 3.47
C GLU A 49 9.97 8.84 2.05
N LEU A 50 10.03 7.70 1.35
CA LEU A 50 10.47 7.63 -0.05
C LEU A 50 9.48 8.28 -1.03
N ASN A 51 8.25 8.55 -0.63
CA ASN A 51 7.17 9.04 -1.47
C ASN A 51 6.55 10.36 -0.97
N GLY A 52 7.36 11.25 -0.40
CA GLY A 52 6.92 12.56 0.10
C GLY A 52 6.36 13.51 -0.98
N ASP A 53 6.52 13.18 -2.27
CA ASP A 53 5.86 13.89 -3.37
C ASP A 53 4.41 13.42 -3.60
N ILE A 54 4.01 12.28 -3.02
CA ILE A 54 2.67 11.69 -3.13
C ILE A 54 1.86 11.95 -1.86
N TYR A 55 2.49 11.86 -0.70
CA TYR A 55 1.85 12.05 0.59
C TYR A 55 2.06 13.48 1.11
N GLU A 56 0.99 14.10 1.60
CA GLU A 56 1.02 15.39 2.30
C GLU A 56 1.41 15.18 3.75
N SER A 57 0.78 14.21 4.39
CA SER A 57 1.12 13.81 5.75
C SER A 57 0.91 12.32 5.98
N VAL A 58 1.71 11.80 6.89
CA VAL A 58 1.64 10.41 7.33
C VAL A 58 1.86 10.34 8.82
N ASN A 59 0.95 9.68 9.51
CA ASN A 59 1.08 9.36 10.92
C ASN A 59 0.86 7.85 11.10
N LEU A 60 1.87 7.15 11.60
CA LEU A 60 1.80 5.74 11.96
C LEU A 60 2.11 5.60 13.44
N THR A 61 1.12 5.15 14.19
CA THR A 61 1.20 4.92 15.64
C THR A 61 1.15 3.43 15.90
N LYS A 62 2.22 2.86 16.42
CA LYS A 62 2.25 1.47 16.88
C LYS A 62 1.48 1.38 18.20
N ILE A 63 0.50 0.47 18.27
CA ILE A 63 -0.20 0.10 19.51
C ILE A 63 0.63 -0.95 20.26
N ASN A 64 1.11 -1.95 19.53
CA ASN A 64 2.00 -3.01 20.02
C ASN A 64 2.82 -3.58 18.83
N GLU A 65 3.53 -4.70 19.03
CA GLU A 65 4.35 -5.32 17.98
C GLU A 65 3.55 -5.84 16.78
N ASN A 66 2.25 -6.11 16.97
CA ASN A 66 1.38 -6.70 15.95
C ASN A 66 0.25 -5.80 15.52
N GLU A 67 0.14 -4.59 16.09
CA GLU A 67 -0.95 -3.66 15.79
C GLU A 67 -0.46 -2.23 15.63
N ALA A 68 -1.01 -1.54 14.66
CA ALA A 68 -0.76 -0.13 14.41
C ALA A 68 -2.01 0.57 13.87
N ILE A 69 -2.07 1.88 14.06
CA ILE A 69 -3.02 2.76 13.39
C ILE A 69 -2.24 3.68 12.47
N THR A 70 -2.71 3.89 11.26
CA THR A 70 -2.11 4.85 10.34
C THR A 70 -3.13 5.79 9.73
N VAL A 71 -2.75 7.06 9.65
CA VAL A 71 -3.45 8.11 8.91
C VAL A 71 -2.55 8.55 7.77
N LEU A 72 -3.03 8.46 6.55
CA LEU A 72 -2.34 8.83 5.33
C LEU A 72 -3.15 9.90 4.62
N VAL A 73 -2.61 11.08 4.43
CA VAL A 73 -3.22 12.11 3.59
C VAL A 73 -2.42 12.19 2.30
N MET A 74 -3.05 11.91 1.18
CA MET A 74 -2.43 12.07 -0.13
C MET A 74 -2.46 13.54 -0.53
N LYS A 75 -1.44 14.00 -1.28
CA LYS A 75 -1.54 15.28 -1.97
C LYS A 75 -2.71 15.26 -2.94
N HIS A 76 -3.22 16.43 -3.29
CA HIS A 76 -4.33 16.53 -4.24
C HIS A 76 -3.84 16.27 -5.69
N LEU A 77 -3.49 15.00 -5.95
CA LEU A 77 -2.79 14.58 -7.18
C LEU A 77 -3.62 14.69 -8.45
N PHE A 78 -4.94 14.73 -8.34
CA PHE A 78 -5.87 14.69 -9.46
C PHE A 78 -6.89 15.83 -9.40
N GLU A 79 -6.47 16.98 -8.86
CA GLU A 79 -7.29 18.20 -8.77
C GLU A 79 -7.79 18.65 -10.15
N ASP A 80 -6.90 18.64 -11.14
CA ASP A 80 -7.21 19.02 -12.53
C ASP A 80 -8.28 18.12 -13.19
N LEU A 81 -8.52 16.93 -12.62
CA LEU A 81 -9.56 16.00 -13.07
C LEU A 81 -10.83 16.11 -12.22
N GLY A 82 -10.90 17.07 -11.30
CA GLY A 82 -12.03 17.25 -10.40
C GLY A 82 -12.19 16.17 -9.35
N LEU A 83 -11.15 15.32 -9.14
CA LEU A 83 -11.19 14.31 -8.11
C LEU A 83 -10.78 14.91 -6.76
N PRO A 84 -11.49 14.60 -5.67
CA PRO A 84 -11.18 15.13 -4.35
C PRO A 84 -9.87 14.57 -3.81
N GLN A 85 -9.21 15.35 -2.96
CA GLN A 85 -8.10 14.85 -2.15
C GLN A 85 -8.53 13.63 -1.34
N LYS A 86 -7.66 12.64 -1.22
CA LYS A 86 -7.97 11.39 -0.53
C LYS A 86 -7.12 11.22 0.73
N TYR A 87 -7.71 10.57 1.72
CA TYR A 87 -6.98 10.10 2.89
C TYR A 87 -7.38 8.66 3.23
N SER A 88 -6.52 7.96 3.94
CA SER A 88 -6.79 6.64 4.52
C SER A 88 -6.62 6.72 6.03
N TYR A 89 -7.53 6.10 6.77
CA TYR A 89 -7.45 5.93 8.22
C TYR A 89 -7.63 4.45 8.51
N LEU A 90 -6.55 3.77 8.90
CA LEU A 90 -6.47 2.32 8.90
C LEU A 90 -6.07 1.77 10.26
N HIS A 91 -6.78 0.74 10.70
CA HIS A 91 -6.29 -0.19 11.71
C HIS A 91 -5.56 -1.33 11.02
N MET A 92 -4.33 -1.59 11.44
CA MET A 92 -3.43 -2.57 10.82
C MET A 92 -3.03 -3.65 11.81
N THR A 93 -3.01 -4.90 11.36
CA THR A 93 -2.51 -6.05 12.13
C THR A 93 -1.42 -6.78 11.36
N LYS A 94 -0.39 -7.25 12.06
CA LYS A 94 0.69 -8.08 11.52
C LYS A 94 0.56 -9.51 12.02
N ILE A 95 0.63 -10.46 11.12
CA ILE A 95 0.59 -11.90 11.38
C ILE A 95 1.86 -12.50 10.81
N VAL A 96 2.60 -13.26 11.63
CA VAL A 96 3.80 -13.98 11.19
C VAL A 96 3.46 -15.47 11.14
N CYS A 97 3.61 -16.06 9.98
CA CYS A 97 3.48 -17.49 9.72
C CYS A 97 4.81 -18.00 9.16
N ASP A 98 5.01 -19.32 9.09
CA ASP A 98 6.29 -19.98 8.75
C ASP A 98 7.15 -19.23 7.72
N ASN A 99 6.63 -19.05 6.51
CA ASN A 99 7.33 -18.38 5.42
C ASN A 99 6.61 -17.11 4.93
N GLN A 100 5.69 -16.57 5.73
CA GLN A 100 4.92 -15.38 5.36
C GLN A 100 4.81 -14.38 6.49
N ILE A 101 4.87 -13.10 6.14
CA ILE A 101 4.49 -12.00 7.00
C ILE A 101 3.31 -11.31 6.33
N ILE A 102 2.18 -11.27 7.02
CA ILE A 102 0.91 -10.77 6.48
C ILE A 102 0.52 -9.53 7.27
N PHE A 103 0.27 -8.44 6.56
CA PHE A 103 -0.33 -7.22 7.11
C PHE A 103 -1.77 -7.13 6.63
N ARG A 104 -2.70 -7.12 7.56
CA ARG A 104 -4.12 -6.87 7.27
C ARG A 104 -4.48 -5.50 7.76
N SER A 105 -5.27 -4.76 7.01
CA SER A 105 -5.82 -3.50 7.45
C SER A 105 -7.23 -3.27 6.92
N LYS A 106 -7.99 -2.47 7.65
CA LYS A 106 -9.33 -2.01 7.28
C LYS A 106 -9.49 -0.55 7.67
N SER A 107 -10.36 0.15 6.95
CA SER A 107 -10.65 1.55 7.27
C SER A 107 -11.38 1.69 8.59
N ILE A 108 -10.94 2.67 9.38
CA ILE A 108 -11.69 3.21 10.53
C ILE A 108 -12.62 4.28 9.97
N GLN A 109 -13.92 4.11 10.16
CA GLN A 109 -14.94 4.99 9.57
C GLN A 109 -15.74 5.79 10.62
N THR A 110 -15.39 5.68 11.89
CA THR A 110 -16.16 6.24 13.00
C THR A 110 -16.05 7.77 13.10
N GLU A 111 -14.86 8.31 12.82
CA GLU A 111 -14.59 9.74 12.93
C GLU A 111 -13.45 10.15 11.98
N ARG A 112 -13.37 11.45 11.69
CA ARG A 112 -12.26 12.03 10.96
C ARG A 112 -11.08 12.23 11.93
N PRO A 113 -9.90 11.66 11.62
CA PRO A 113 -8.74 11.84 12.51
C PRO A 113 -8.21 13.28 12.44
N PRO A 114 -7.59 13.77 13.52
CA PRO A 114 -6.98 15.09 13.55
C PRO A 114 -5.93 15.28 12.43
N GLY A 115 -5.86 16.51 11.89
CA GLY A 115 -4.89 16.88 10.86
C GLY A 115 -5.27 16.48 9.43
N VAL A 116 -6.42 15.85 9.23
CA VAL A 116 -6.95 15.58 7.88
C VAL A 116 -7.73 16.80 7.39
N PRO A 117 -7.44 17.34 6.19
CA PRO A 117 -8.17 18.48 5.62
C PRO A 117 -9.68 18.22 5.52
N ASP A 118 -10.51 19.23 5.79
CA ASP A 118 -11.96 19.09 5.83
C ASP A 118 -12.57 18.64 4.49
N ASN A 119 -11.96 19.03 3.39
CA ASN A 119 -12.38 18.66 2.03
C ASN A 119 -11.84 17.32 1.57
N ALA A 120 -10.92 16.70 2.32
CA ALA A 120 -10.42 15.37 1.96
C ALA A 120 -11.46 14.29 2.22
N GLN A 121 -11.53 13.31 1.32
CA GLN A 121 -12.46 12.19 1.41
C GLN A 121 -11.76 10.91 1.84
N LEU A 122 -12.40 10.16 2.72
CA LEU A 122 -11.91 8.84 3.12
C LEU A 122 -11.92 7.89 1.92
N MET A 123 -10.78 7.29 1.66
CA MET A 123 -10.66 6.14 0.76
C MET A 123 -11.02 4.89 1.56
N ALA A 124 -12.30 4.59 1.62
CA ALA A 124 -12.83 3.52 2.47
C ALA A 124 -12.50 2.14 1.88
N MET A 125 -11.72 1.39 2.64
CA MET A 125 -11.28 0.05 2.29
C MET A 125 -11.89 -0.96 3.27
N LYS A 126 -12.61 -1.94 2.73
CA LYS A 126 -13.20 -3.04 3.48
C LYS A 126 -12.12 -3.96 4.04
N GLU A 127 -11.09 -4.19 3.22
CA GLU A 127 -9.91 -4.97 3.60
C GLU A 127 -8.71 -4.64 2.69
N ASN A 128 -7.53 -4.58 3.30
CA ASN A 128 -6.27 -4.64 2.58
C ASN A 128 -5.43 -5.78 3.14
N ILE A 129 -4.78 -6.53 2.27
CA ILE A 129 -3.89 -7.62 2.65
C ILE A 129 -2.56 -7.44 1.92
N GLY A 130 -1.51 -7.12 2.67
CA GLY A 130 -0.13 -7.15 2.20
C GLY A 130 0.51 -8.46 2.64
N THR A 131 0.95 -9.29 1.71
CA THR A 131 1.62 -10.57 1.99
C THR A 131 3.04 -10.52 1.48
N CYS A 132 4.00 -10.73 2.37
CA CYS A 132 5.40 -10.94 2.05
C CYS A 132 5.69 -12.43 2.18
N THR A 133 5.83 -13.16 1.07
CA THR A 133 6.22 -14.57 1.07
C THR A 133 7.73 -14.67 0.98
N ILE A 134 8.36 -15.26 2.00
CA ILE A 134 9.81 -15.45 2.09
C ILE A 134 10.19 -16.63 1.19
N VAL A 135 10.87 -16.34 0.07
CA VAL A 135 11.38 -17.35 -0.85
C VAL A 135 12.75 -17.85 -0.39
N THR A 136 13.60 -16.90 0.00
CA THR A 136 14.89 -17.11 0.68
C THR A 136 15.07 -15.97 1.70
N PRO A 137 16.01 -16.04 2.64
CA PRO A 137 16.28 -14.91 3.56
C PRO A 137 16.56 -13.58 2.84
N HIS A 138 17.03 -13.66 1.58
CA HIS A 138 17.41 -12.52 0.74
C HIS A 138 16.38 -12.17 -0.33
N LYS A 139 15.29 -12.92 -0.47
CA LYS A 139 14.28 -12.74 -1.52
C LYS A 139 12.88 -12.94 -1.00
N ILE A 140 12.01 -12.01 -1.34
CA ILE A 140 10.57 -12.10 -1.05
C ILE A 140 9.73 -11.87 -2.29
N ASN A 141 8.56 -12.50 -2.32
CA ASN A 141 7.47 -12.15 -3.20
C ASN A 141 6.46 -11.33 -2.39
N PHE A 142 6.14 -10.14 -2.89
CA PHE A 142 5.17 -9.25 -2.29
C PHE A 142 3.87 -9.27 -3.09
N SER A 143 2.76 -9.34 -2.39
CA SER A 143 1.41 -9.18 -2.96
C SER A 143 0.60 -8.25 -2.06
N PHE A 144 -0.02 -7.25 -2.66
CA PHE A 144 -0.89 -6.32 -1.97
C PHE A 144 -2.28 -6.33 -2.61
N THR A 145 -3.26 -6.81 -1.88
CA THR A 145 -4.65 -6.83 -2.31
C THR A 145 -5.44 -5.78 -1.57
N VAL A 146 -6.20 -4.97 -2.28
CA VAL A 146 -7.14 -4.01 -1.72
C VAL A 146 -8.56 -4.34 -2.17
N LEU A 147 -9.49 -4.33 -1.22
CA LEU A 147 -10.92 -4.42 -1.44
C LEU A 147 -11.58 -3.15 -0.90
N PHE A 148 -12.15 -2.36 -1.79
CA PHE A 148 -12.88 -1.13 -1.42
C PHE A 148 -14.29 -1.46 -0.93
N GLU A 149 -14.86 -0.52 -0.14
CA GLU A 149 -16.27 -0.59 0.24
C GLU A 149 -17.19 -0.46 -0.98
N ASP A 150 -18.38 -1.03 -0.90
CA ASP A 150 -19.31 -1.14 -2.04
C ASP A 150 -19.75 0.24 -2.58
N TYR A 151 -19.80 1.24 -1.72
CA TYR A 151 -20.16 2.62 -2.09
C TYR A 151 -19.01 3.46 -2.66
N VAL A 152 -17.78 2.94 -2.65
CA VAL A 152 -16.62 3.64 -3.27
C VAL A 152 -16.68 3.47 -4.77
N GLU A 153 -16.82 4.56 -5.50
CA GLU A 153 -16.77 4.57 -6.96
C GLU A 153 -15.37 4.90 -7.44
N ILE A 154 -14.82 4.03 -8.29
CA ILE A 154 -13.54 4.25 -8.96
C ILE A 154 -13.83 4.38 -10.44
N PRO A 155 -13.71 5.59 -11.02
CA PRO A 155 -13.89 5.78 -12.45
C PRO A 155 -12.91 4.89 -13.25
N VAL A 156 -13.36 4.33 -14.37
CA VAL A 156 -12.55 3.39 -15.19
C VAL A 156 -11.21 4.00 -15.60
N PHE A 157 -11.19 5.31 -15.91
CA PHE A 157 -9.93 6.01 -16.25
C PHE A 157 -8.98 6.09 -15.04
N ALA A 158 -9.52 6.17 -13.82
CA ALA A 158 -8.72 6.26 -12.61
C ALA A 158 -8.07 4.92 -12.23
N GLU A 159 -8.63 3.79 -12.61
CA GLU A 159 -8.07 2.46 -12.31
C GLU A 159 -6.62 2.32 -12.81
N LYS A 160 -6.36 2.71 -14.06
CA LYS A 160 -5.01 2.68 -14.63
C LYS A 160 -4.07 3.68 -13.95
N MET A 161 -4.57 4.86 -13.59
CA MET A 161 -3.80 5.89 -12.89
C MET A 161 -3.39 5.43 -11.49
N VAL A 162 -4.28 4.73 -10.77
CA VAL A 162 -3.96 4.09 -9.49
C VAL A 162 -2.84 3.07 -9.65
N GLY A 163 -2.89 2.24 -10.70
CA GLY A 163 -1.81 1.28 -11.01
C GLY A 163 -0.47 1.96 -11.27
N ILE A 164 -0.45 3.05 -12.03
CA ILE A 164 0.76 3.85 -12.29
C ILE A 164 1.31 4.45 -10.99
N LEU A 165 0.43 4.98 -10.14
CA LEU A 165 0.80 5.56 -8.85
C LEU A 165 1.39 4.52 -7.90
N LEU A 166 0.74 3.36 -7.75
CA LEU A 166 1.22 2.25 -6.94
C LEU A 166 2.56 1.73 -7.46
N ASN A 167 2.71 1.59 -8.78
CA ASN A 167 4.01 1.23 -9.37
C ASN A 167 5.09 2.24 -8.97
N LYS A 168 4.83 3.54 -9.06
CA LYS A 168 5.78 4.59 -8.66
C LYS A 168 6.19 4.46 -7.18
N ILE A 169 5.21 4.26 -6.29
CA ILE A 169 5.43 4.11 -4.84
C ILE A 169 6.33 2.90 -4.55
N PHE A 170 5.94 1.74 -5.02
CA PHE A 170 6.61 0.49 -4.70
C PHE A 170 7.92 0.28 -5.48
N LYS A 171 8.07 0.88 -6.67
CA LYS A 171 9.33 0.90 -7.40
C LYS A 171 10.44 1.57 -6.58
N ARG A 172 10.15 2.69 -5.93
CA ARG A 172 11.13 3.38 -5.07
C ARG A 172 11.54 2.51 -3.89
N VAL A 173 10.59 1.85 -3.25
CA VAL A 173 10.86 0.93 -2.13
C VAL A 173 11.70 -0.26 -2.60
N LYS A 174 11.31 -0.88 -3.72
CA LYS A 174 12.03 -1.98 -4.33
C LYS A 174 13.48 -1.56 -4.64
N GLN A 175 13.68 -0.44 -5.33
CA GLN A 175 15.00 0.07 -5.66
C GLN A 175 15.83 0.39 -4.42
N PHE A 176 15.24 0.99 -3.41
CA PHE A 176 15.93 1.28 -2.15
C PHE A 176 16.43 -0.02 -1.49
N ILE A 177 15.55 -1.01 -1.34
CA ILE A 177 15.90 -2.29 -0.71
C ILE A 177 16.93 -3.06 -1.55
N GLU A 178 16.75 -3.14 -2.87
CA GLU A 178 17.65 -3.91 -3.77
C GLU A 178 19.03 -3.29 -3.89
N ASN A 179 19.17 -1.97 -3.76
CA ASN A 179 20.43 -1.26 -3.84
C ASN A 179 21.10 -0.99 -2.48
N PHE A 180 20.41 -1.32 -1.39
CA PHE A 180 20.96 -1.11 -0.05
C PHE A 180 22.20 -1.99 0.16
N ARG A 181 23.29 -1.39 0.61
CA ARG A 181 24.58 -2.06 0.93
C ARG A 181 24.96 -1.68 2.36
N ILE A 182 25.34 -2.67 3.13
CA ILE A 182 25.95 -2.50 4.47
C ILE A 182 27.44 -2.30 4.29
#